data_97634dc4e6b060131dbf850824e379e3
#
_entry.id   97634dc4e6b060131dbf850824e379e3
#
_cell.length_a   1.000
_cell.length_b   1.000
_cell.length_c   1.000
_cell.angle_alpha   90.00
_cell.angle_beta   90.00
_cell.angle_gamma   90.00
#
_symmetry.space_group_name_H-M   'P 1'
#
loop_
_entity.id
_entity.type
_entity.pdbx_description
1 polymer ?
#
loop_
_entity_poly.entity_id
_entity_poly.type
_entity_poly.pdbx_seq_one_letter_code
_entity_poly.pdbx_strand_id
1 'polypeptide(L)'
;MLSATPWLGATVLPPTVTGPLREALTRVRYTTDAVRALLGPSAHAALGRGEVEPAARAARDGGELGVLVRLLLLGEVEPDAAVAAALAPLSPADAAAAGLLAPADDGSGGWTAALDLRPYGDEDGDWWVLSDLDRRHQERDHVTGVGAASLTLAAATDRTPVGSLLDLGTGCGVQALHAGRHARAVTATDLAPRALALAAATFALNDLDVELLEGPWLEPVAGRRFDRIVSNPPFVPGPARVDYVYRDSGRAGDDALAALVADLPAHLEPGGVAQLLGSWLHVRGEDWPDRVRSWLPPGVDAWILQREVADPALHVGTWQRDAGIDPASAAGRAHAAQWLDWLDGAGVEAVGFGHLVLRRTDGPPTVVVEDLLGDIADPLGPEVAGWLERVDWLRAHAADDALLGARLAVADGVVLETWSEPGDEGWTTAGSAVARLDGPRWRHEVDTPAAALLAGCRGALPLDELLELLSFAHDRPVDALVAATLPAVRELVRHGLLVPVP
;
A
#
# COMPACT_ATOMS: atom_id res chain seq x y z
N MET A 1 7.85 30.05 -14.11
CA MET A 1 6.76 29.08 -14.01
C MET A 1 6.77 28.27 -15.29
N LEU A 2 7.37 27.10 -15.27
CA LEU A 2 7.20 26.12 -16.34
C LEU A 2 5.83 25.51 -16.08
N SER A 3 4.85 25.79 -16.93
CA SER A 3 3.55 25.12 -16.85
C SER A 3 3.80 23.65 -17.20
N ALA A 4 3.43 22.74 -16.31
CA ALA A 4 3.37 21.32 -16.64
C ALA A 4 2.56 21.17 -17.92
N THR A 5 3.09 20.44 -18.88
CA THR A 5 2.36 20.16 -20.12
C THR A 5 1.46 18.96 -19.84
N PRO A 6 0.13 19.06 -19.99
CA PRO A 6 -0.73 17.90 -19.91
C PRO A 6 -0.24 16.82 -20.86
N TRP A 7 -0.29 15.57 -20.44
CA TRP A 7 0.01 14.47 -21.33
C TRP A 7 -1.05 14.41 -22.45
N LEU A 8 -0.61 14.64 -23.67
CA LEU A 8 -1.45 14.66 -24.89
C LEU A 8 -1.22 13.42 -25.75
N GLY A 9 -0.57 12.40 -25.19
CA GLY A 9 -0.31 11.14 -25.88
C GLY A 9 -1.59 10.37 -26.22
N ALA A 10 -1.49 9.43 -27.15
CA ALA A 10 -2.62 8.57 -27.52
C ALA A 10 -2.88 7.54 -26.42
N THR A 11 -4.13 7.44 -25.95
CA THR A 11 -4.57 6.30 -25.13
C THR A 11 -4.46 5.01 -25.95
N VAL A 12 -4.20 3.88 -25.29
CA VAL A 12 -4.22 2.55 -25.94
C VAL A 12 -5.62 2.17 -26.39
N LEU A 13 -6.69 2.72 -25.78
CA LEU A 13 -8.07 2.50 -26.19
C LEU A 13 -8.75 3.85 -26.52
N PRO A 14 -9.05 4.11 -27.79
CA PRO A 14 -9.76 5.33 -28.19
C PRO A 14 -11.24 5.29 -27.71
N PRO A 15 -11.91 6.46 -27.57
CA PRO A 15 -13.31 6.53 -27.12
C PRO A 15 -14.28 5.68 -27.93
N THR A 16 -13.99 5.45 -29.23
CA THR A 16 -14.78 4.58 -30.11
C THR A 16 -14.77 3.12 -29.71
N VAL A 17 -13.78 2.70 -28.92
CA VAL A 17 -13.64 1.33 -28.39
C VAL A 17 -14.02 1.28 -26.91
N THR A 18 -13.65 2.28 -26.11
CA THR A 18 -13.86 2.29 -24.65
C THR A 18 -15.35 2.22 -24.29
N GLY A 19 -16.22 2.98 -24.98
CA GLY A 19 -17.66 2.96 -24.72
C GLY A 19 -18.31 1.60 -25.00
N PRO A 20 -18.17 1.04 -26.22
CA PRO A 20 -18.64 -0.31 -26.54
C PRO A 20 -18.05 -1.41 -25.65
N LEU A 21 -16.77 -1.33 -25.28
CA LEU A 21 -16.14 -2.28 -24.37
C LEU A 21 -16.79 -2.24 -22.98
N ARG A 22 -16.97 -1.04 -22.41
CA ARG A 22 -17.65 -0.85 -21.12
C ARG A 22 -19.06 -1.45 -21.14
N GLU A 23 -19.81 -1.22 -22.23
CA GLU A 23 -21.14 -1.81 -22.41
C GLU A 23 -21.10 -3.34 -22.41
N ALA A 24 -20.13 -3.95 -23.12
CA ALA A 24 -19.95 -5.39 -23.15
C ALA A 24 -19.59 -5.95 -21.75
N LEU A 25 -18.62 -5.36 -21.07
CA LEU A 25 -18.17 -5.78 -19.73
C LEU A 25 -19.32 -5.69 -18.70
N THR A 26 -20.11 -4.60 -18.78
CA THR A 26 -21.30 -4.41 -17.93
C THR A 26 -22.37 -5.45 -18.22
N ARG A 27 -22.70 -5.68 -19.49
CA ARG A 27 -23.71 -6.65 -19.93
C ARG A 27 -23.37 -8.07 -19.50
N VAL A 28 -22.12 -8.46 -19.65
CA VAL A 28 -21.62 -9.78 -19.27
C VAL A 28 -21.41 -9.90 -17.75
N ARG A 29 -21.45 -8.76 -17.03
CA ARG A 29 -21.14 -8.69 -15.60
C ARG A 29 -19.72 -9.15 -15.31
N TYR A 30 -18.75 -8.66 -16.08
CA TYR A 30 -17.34 -8.94 -15.83
C TYR A 30 -16.85 -8.17 -14.60
N THR A 31 -17.22 -8.66 -13.42
CA THR A 31 -16.95 -8.07 -12.10
C THR A 31 -16.14 -9.04 -11.25
N THR A 32 -15.49 -8.52 -10.21
CA THR A 32 -14.70 -9.32 -9.25
C THR A 32 -15.56 -10.43 -8.64
N ASP A 33 -16.78 -10.10 -8.19
CA ASP A 33 -17.68 -11.07 -7.56
C ASP A 33 -18.20 -12.11 -8.54
N ALA A 34 -18.55 -11.71 -9.77
CA ALA A 34 -19.04 -12.66 -10.76
C ALA A 34 -17.93 -13.62 -11.23
N VAL A 35 -16.70 -13.13 -11.40
CA VAL A 35 -15.53 -13.97 -11.70
C VAL A 35 -15.25 -14.93 -10.54
N ARG A 36 -15.25 -14.43 -9.31
CA ARG A 36 -15.07 -15.28 -8.11
C ARG A 36 -16.16 -16.36 -7.99
N ALA A 37 -17.40 -15.99 -8.23
CA ALA A 37 -18.52 -16.94 -8.21
C ALA A 37 -18.42 -18.00 -9.30
N LEU A 38 -18.00 -17.60 -10.53
CA LEU A 38 -17.79 -18.54 -11.65
C LEU A 38 -16.66 -19.53 -11.36
N LEU A 39 -15.53 -19.04 -10.87
CA LEU A 39 -14.35 -19.87 -10.60
C LEU A 39 -14.55 -20.77 -9.37
N GLY A 40 -15.31 -20.29 -8.38
CA GLY A 40 -15.39 -20.91 -7.06
C GLY A 40 -14.09 -20.75 -6.25
N PRO A 41 -14.13 -21.01 -4.93
CA PRO A 41 -13.04 -20.68 -4.03
C PRO A 41 -11.70 -21.37 -4.37
N SER A 42 -11.76 -22.63 -4.78
CA SER A 42 -10.55 -23.42 -5.07
C SER A 42 -9.82 -22.93 -6.32
N ALA A 43 -10.53 -22.73 -7.45
CA ALA A 43 -9.90 -22.27 -8.69
C ALA A 43 -9.48 -20.80 -8.59
N HIS A 44 -10.24 -19.97 -7.87
CA HIS A 44 -9.87 -18.60 -7.59
C HIS A 44 -8.57 -18.52 -6.76
N ALA A 45 -8.45 -19.32 -5.70
CA ALA A 45 -7.22 -19.40 -4.90
C ALA A 45 -6.02 -19.94 -5.72
N ALA A 46 -6.23 -20.90 -6.61
CA ALA A 46 -5.23 -21.42 -7.52
C ALA A 46 -4.72 -20.34 -8.48
N LEU A 47 -5.63 -19.53 -9.04
CA LEU A 47 -5.28 -18.42 -9.91
C LEU A 47 -4.42 -17.37 -9.18
N GLY A 48 -4.71 -17.06 -7.92
CA GLY A 48 -3.89 -16.18 -7.09
C GLY A 48 -2.45 -16.68 -6.85
N ARG A 49 -2.19 -17.98 -7.08
CA ARG A 49 -0.84 -18.57 -7.02
C ARG A 49 -0.20 -18.75 -8.40
N GLY A 50 -0.84 -18.26 -9.48
CA GLY A 50 -0.38 -18.42 -10.86
C GLY A 50 -0.75 -19.80 -11.49
N GLU A 51 -1.60 -20.59 -10.85
CA GLU A 51 -2.05 -21.89 -11.35
C GLU A 51 -3.30 -21.69 -12.24
N VAL A 52 -3.10 -21.57 -13.55
CA VAL A 52 -4.13 -21.15 -14.51
C VAL A 52 -5.15 -22.23 -14.82
N GLU A 53 -4.73 -23.50 -14.95
CA GLU A 53 -5.58 -24.63 -15.41
C GLU A 53 -6.86 -24.86 -14.59
N PRO A 54 -6.87 -24.75 -13.24
CA PRO A 54 -8.11 -24.86 -12.48
C PRO A 54 -9.15 -23.79 -12.84
N ALA A 55 -8.68 -22.54 -13.08
CA ALA A 55 -9.53 -21.43 -13.48
C ALA A 55 -10.08 -21.62 -14.90
N ALA A 56 -9.26 -22.07 -15.85
CA ALA A 56 -9.66 -22.38 -17.20
C ALA A 56 -10.77 -23.46 -17.25
N ARG A 57 -10.63 -24.51 -16.45
CA ARG A 57 -11.66 -25.55 -16.33
C ARG A 57 -12.96 -25.03 -15.73
N ALA A 58 -12.89 -24.24 -14.67
CA ALA A 58 -14.07 -23.67 -14.03
C ALA A 58 -14.81 -22.69 -14.97
N ALA A 59 -14.08 -21.96 -15.80
CA ALA A 59 -14.65 -20.98 -16.75
C ALA A 59 -15.22 -21.62 -18.02
N ARG A 60 -15.02 -22.95 -18.28
CA ARG A 60 -15.35 -23.60 -19.56
C ARG A 60 -16.82 -23.45 -19.93
N ASP A 61 -17.72 -23.69 -19.00
CA ASP A 61 -19.16 -23.67 -19.20
C ASP A 61 -19.81 -22.35 -18.72
N GLY A 62 -19.00 -21.29 -18.52
CA GLY A 62 -19.41 -20.00 -17.96
C GLY A 62 -20.08 -19.05 -18.96
N GLY A 63 -20.45 -19.51 -20.19
CA GLY A 63 -21.04 -18.66 -21.21
C GLY A 63 -20.12 -17.49 -21.62
N GLU A 64 -20.69 -16.33 -21.88
CA GLU A 64 -19.94 -15.15 -22.29
C GLU A 64 -18.96 -14.66 -21.22
N LEU A 65 -19.31 -14.77 -19.93
CA LEU A 65 -18.40 -14.45 -18.82
C LEU A 65 -17.20 -15.42 -18.81
N GLY A 66 -17.44 -16.71 -19.03
CA GLY A 66 -16.36 -17.69 -19.15
C GLY A 66 -15.43 -17.42 -20.32
N VAL A 67 -15.96 -16.97 -21.46
CA VAL A 67 -15.14 -16.52 -22.61
C VAL A 67 -14.26 -15.34 -22.22
N LEU A 68 -14.80 -14.29 -21.58
CA LEU A 68 -14.00 -13.12 -21.16
C LEU A 68 -12.92 -13.50 -20.13
N VAL A 69 -13.26 -14.40 -19.18
CA VAL A 69 -12.27 -14.88 -18.20
C VAL A 69 -11.12 -15.59 -18.92
N ARG A 70 -11.41 -16.57 -19.80
CA ARG A 70 -10.36 -17.31 -20.51
C ARG A 70 -9.54 -16.40 -21.43
N LEU A 71 -10.22 -15.52 -22.18
CA LEU A 71 -9.56 -14.61 -23.14
C LEU A 71 -8.71 -13.55 -22.42
N LEU A 72 -9.33 -12.73 -21.54
CA LEU A 72 -8.73 -11.50 -21.02
C LEU A 72 -7.89 -11.75 -19.75
N LEU A 73 -8.35 -12.65 -18.88
CA LEU A 73 -7.69 -12.91 -17.60
C LEU A 73 -6.67 -14.04 -17.67
N LEU A 74 -6.97 -15.11 -18.45
CA LEU A 74 -6.09 -16.29 -18.56
C LEU A 74 -5.23 -16.26 -19.83
N GLY A 75 -5.55 -15.41 -20.80
CA GLY A 75 -4.79 -15.26 -22.06
C GLY A 75 -4.94 -16.45 -23.02
N GLU A 76 -6.05 -17.21 -22.92
CA GLU A 76 -6.34 -18.32 -23.80
C GLU A 76 -6.82 -17.86 -25.18
N VAL A 77 -6.72 -18.75 -26.16
CA VAL A 77 -7.27 -18.51 -27.50
C VAL A 77 -8.74 -18.85 -27.52
N GLU A 78 -9.58 -17.91 -27.96
CA GLU A 78 -11.03 -18.10 -28.07
C GLU A 78 -11.49 -17.95 -29.53
N PRO A 79 -12.50 -18.74 -29.98
CA PRO A 79 -13.04 -18.64 -31.34
C PRO A 79 -13.69 -17.30 -31.61
N ASP A 80 -13.56 -16.79 -32.86
CA ASP A 80 -14.10 -15.50 -33.31
C ASP A 80 -15.57 -15.28 -32.92
N ALA A 81 -16.43 -16.26 -33.19
CA ALA A 81 -17.85 -16.15 -32.87
C ALA A 81 -18.14 -16.02 -31.36
N ALA A 82 -17.35 -16.68 -30.51
CA ALA A 82 -17.49 -16.60 -29.07
C ALA A 82 -17.03 -15.20 -28.56
N VAL A 83 -15.92 -14.70 -29.07
CA VAL A 83 -15.39 -13.37 -28.74
C VAL A 83 -16.34 -12.28 -29.23
N ALA A 84 -16.88 -12.40 -30.45
CA ALA A 84 -17.86 -11.46 -31.01
C ALA A 84 -19.13 -11.38 -30.16
N ALA A 85 -19.63 -12.52 -29.64
CA ALA A 85 -20.79 -12.53 -28.75
C ALA A 85 -20.46 -11.88 -27.38
N ALA A 86 -19.32 -12.24 -26.76
CA ALA A 86 -18.94 -11.77 -25.44
C ALA A 86 -18.59 -10.26 -25.43
N LEU A 87 -17.99 -9.74 -26.51
CA LEU A 87 -17.60 -8.33 -26.61
C LEU A 87 -18.69 -7.44 -27.27
N ALA A 88 -19.82 -7.97 -27.75
CA ALA A 88 -20.85 -7.15 -28.36
C ALA A 88 -21.27 -5.98 -27.44
N PRO A 89 -21.36 -4.71 -27.94
CA PRO A 89 -21.36 -4.32 -29.35
C PRO A 89 -19.97 -4.07 -29.97
N LEU A 90 -18.86 -4.25 -29.26
CA LEU A 90 -17.51 -4.12 -29.79
C LEU A 90 -17.17 -5.33 -30.67
N SER A 91 -16.76 -5.09 -31.92
CA SER A 91 -16.29 -6.19 -32.75
C SER A 91 -14.87 -6.64 -32.38
N PRO A 92 -14.53 -7.95 -32.55
CA PRO A 92 -13.17 -8.43 -32.33
C PRO A 92 -12.13 -7.72 -33.18
N ALA A 93 -12.49 -7.34 -34.41
CA ALA A 93 -11.61 -6.60 -35.33
C ALA A 93 -11.30 -5.18 -34.81
N ASP A 94 -12.30 -4.45 -34.29
CA ASP A 94 -12.09 -3.13 -33.69
C ASP A 94 -11.28 -3.24 -32.38
N ALA A 95 -11.52 -4.28 -31.57
CA ALA A 95 -10.74 -4.57 -30.37
C ALA A 95 -9.26 -4.87 -30.71
N ALA A 96 -9.01 -5.60 -31.81
CA ALA A 96 -7.67 -5.88 -32.30
C ALA A 96 -7.00 -4.65 -32.89
N ALA A 97 -7.72 -3.84 -33.66
CA ALA A 97 -7.21 -2.58 -34.21
C ALA A 97 -6.80 -1.59 -33.09
N ALA A 98 -7.47 -1.65 -31.94
CA ALA A 98 -7.12 -0.88 -30.74
C ALA A 98 -6.03 -1.53 -29.87
N GLY A 99 -5.51 -2.70 -30.24
CA GLY A 99 -4.46 -3.37 -29.49
C GLY A 99 -4.91 -4.11 -28.22
N LEU A 100 -6.21 -4.29 -28.01
CA LEU A 100 -6.74 -5.10 -26.91
C LEU A 100 -6.62 -6.60 -27.18
N LEU A 101 -6.81 -7.00 -28.42
CA LEU A 101 -6.70 -8.38 -28.90
C LEU A 101 -5.63 -8.52 -29.97
N ALA A 102 -5.19 -9.75 -30.17
CA ALA A 102 -4.35 -10.15 -31.30
C ALA A 102 -4.93 -11.42 -31.96
N PRO A 103 -4.74 -11.60 -33.29
CA PRO A 103 -5.05 -12.87 -33.94
C PRO A 103 -4.22 -13.99 -33.28
N ALA A 104 -4.82 -15.16 -33.11
CA ALA A 104 -4.09 -16.32 -32.60
C ALA A 104 -3.08 -16.84 -33.63
N ASP A 105 -1.86 -17.13 -33.19
CA ASP A 105 -0.76 -17.61 -34.05
C ASP A 105 -0.87 -19.12 -34.38
N ASP A 106 -1.86 -19.82 -33.83
CA ASP A 106 -2.06 -21.28 -33.96
C ASP A 106 -2.81 -21.69 -35.23
N GLY A 107 -3.18 -20.73 -36.07
CA GLY A 107 -3.92 -20.97 -37.31
C GLY A 107 -5.41 -21.29 -37.10
N SER A 108 -5.95 -21.18 -35.91
CA SER A 108 -7.36 -21.43 -35.58
C SER A 108 -8.32 -20.37 -36.13
N GLY A 109 -7.80 -19.18 -36.45
CA GLY A 109 -8.61 -17.99 -36.78
C GLY A 109 -9.29 -17.40 -35.54
N GLY A 110 -8.86 -17.76 -34.34
CA GLY A 110 -9.31 -17.23 -33.07
C GLY A 110 -8.56 -15.96 -32.64
N TRP A 111 -8.88 -15.49 -31.44
CA TRP A 111 -8.31 -14.32 -30.82
C TRP A 111 -7.63 -14.64 -29.48
N THR A 112 -6.59 -13.91 -29.14
CA THR A 112 -5.95 -13.91 -27.83
C THR A 112 -5.86 -12.47 -27.31
N ALA A 113 -5.76 -12.31 -25.97
CA ALA A 113 -5.53 -10.98 -25.40
C ALA A 113 -4.13 -10.44 -25.77
N ALA A 114 -4.07 -9.15 -26.08
CA ALA A 114 -2.81 -8.41 -26.26
C ALA A 114 -2.48 -7.54 -25.03
N LEU A 115 -3.49 -7.24 -24.20
CA LEU A 115 -3.39 -6.57 -22.90
C LEU A 115 -4.09 -7.42 -21.83
N ASP A 116 -3.66 -7.28 -20.61
CA ASP A 116 -4.40 -7.76 -19.44
C ASP A 116 -5.54 -6.76 -19.16
N LEU A 117 -6.76 -7.26 -19.11
CA LEU A 117 -7.93 -6.52 -18.69
C LEU A 117 -8.66 -7.30 -17.62
N ARG A 118 -8.57 -6.85 -16.39
CA ARG A 118 -9.17 -7.57 -15.25
C ARG A 118 -10.14 -6.72 -14.46
N PRO A 119 -11.20 -7.32 -13.90
CA PRO A 119 -12.00 -6.67 -12.89
C PRO A 119 -11.18 -6.55 -11.62
N TYR A 120 -11.28 -5.41 -10.98
CA TYR A 120 -10.66 -5.08 -9.71
C TYR A 120 -11.66 -4.29 -8.87
N GLY A 121 -11.79 -4.58 -7.60
CA GLY A 121 -12.74 -3.88 -6.75
C GLY A 121 -12.55 -4.17 -5.28
N ASP A 122 -13.30 -3.41 -4.49
CA ASP A 122 -13.44 -3.54 -3.05
C ASP A 122 -14.94 -3.53 -2.66
N GLU A 123 -15.25 -3.34 -1.37
CA GLU A 123 -16.62 -3.32 -0.86
C GLU A 123 -17.49 -2.23 -1.48
N ASP A 124 -16.89 -1.15 -2.00
CA ASP A 124 -17.57 0.00 -2.58
C ASP A 124 -17.84 -0.14 -4.09
N GLY A 125 -17.37 -1.19 -4.73
CA GLY A 125 -17.64 -1.52 -6.14
C GLY A 125 -16.43 -1.91 -6.95
N ASP A 126 -16.69 -2.23 -8.21
CA ASP A 126 -15.71 -2.75 -9.17
C ASP A 126 -15.23 -1.68 -10.16
N TRP A 127 -14.02 -1.89 -10.63
CA TRP A 127 -13.39 -1.22 -11.77
C TRP A 127 -12.85 -2.25 -12.76
N TRP A 128 -12.43 -1.78 -13.92
CA TRP A 128 -11.65 -2.54 -14.89
C TRP A 128 -10.28 -1.91 -15.06
N VAL A 129 -9.23 -2.69 -14.88
CA VAL A 129 -7.85 -2.23 -14.95
C VAL A 129 -7.17 -2.86 -16.16
N LEU A 130 -6.52 -2.01 -16.97
CA LEU A 130 -5.67 -2.43 -18.07
C LEU A 130 -4.21 -2.36 -17.70
N SER A 131 -3.47 -3.42 -18.06
CA SER A 131 -2.02 -3.49 -17.89
C SER A 131 -1.38 -4.34 -18.98
N ASP A 132 -0.07 -4.46 -18.93
CA ASP A 132 0.63 -5.40 -19.80
C ASP A 132 0.42 -6.84 -19.33
N LEU A 133 0.42 -7.76 -20.30
CA LEU A 133 0.44 -9.18 -19.99
C LEU A 133 1.77 -9.59 -19.39
N ASP A 134 1.76 -10.53 -18.44
CA ASP A 134 2.97 -11.05 -17.76
C ASP A 134 4.04 -11.59 -18.73
N ARG A 135 3.64 -12.08 -19.91
CA ARG A 135 4.58 -12.51 -20.98
C ARG A 135 5.49 -11.41 -21.52
N ARG A 136 5.19 -10.11 -21.22
CA ARG A 136 6.00 -8.95 -21.60
C ARG A 136 6.98 -8.51 -20.52
N HIS A 137 7.16 -9.25 -19.44
CA HIS A 137 8.07 -8.90 -18.33
C HIS A 137 9.51 -8.54 -18.75
N GLN A 138 9.94 -8.94 -19.93
CA GLN A 138 11.28 -8.62 -20.43
C GLN A 138 11.38 -7.23 -21.08
N GLU A 139 10.26 -6.53 -21.27
CA GLU A 139 10.27 -5.18 -21.82
C GLU A 139 10.54 -4.16 -20.72
N ARG A 140 11.44 -3.20 -21.00
CA ARG A 140 11.88 -2.20 -20.00
C ARG A 140 10.75 -1.27 -19.55
N ASP A 141 9.78 -1.02 -20.41
CA ASP A 141 8.60 -0.17 -20.18
C ASP A 141 7.35 -0.98 -19.82
N HIS A 142 7.53 -2.24 -19.39
CA HIS A 142 6.43 -3.08 -18.91
C HIS A 142 5.68 -2.41 -17.76
N VAL A 143 4.35 -2.39 -17.85
CA VAL A 143 3.46 -1.83 -16.85
C VAL A 143 2.73 -2.96 -16.14
N THR A 144 3.11 -3.18 -14.90
CA THR A 144 2.50 -4.22 -14.06
C THR A 144 1.03 -3.91 -13.76
N GLY A 145 0.22 -4.95 -13.68
CA GLY A 145 -1.18 -4.84 -13.26
C GLY A 145 -1.35 -4.65 -11.75
N VAL A 146 -2.54 -4.99 -11.25
CA VAL A 146 -2.85 -4.93 -9.82
C VAL A 146 -2.04 -6.00 -9.07
N GLY A 147 -0.98 -5.58 -8.41
CA GLY A 147 -0.08 -6.44 -7.63
C GLY A 147 -0.21 -6.22 -6.12
N ALA A 148 0.48 -7.05 -5.33
CA ALA A 148 0.45 -7.00 -3.86
C ALA A 148 0.81 -5.61 -3.32
N ALA A 149 1.85 -4.96 -3.85
CA ALA A 149 2.25 -3.62 -3.42
C ALA A 149 1.14 -2.58 -3.66
N SER A 150 0.45 -2.61 -4.82
CA SER A 150 -0.67 -1.71 -5.10
C SER A 150 -1.84 -1.93 -4.14
N LEU A 151 -2.15 -3.19 -3.79
CA LEU A 151 -3.19 -3.55 -2.83
C LEU A 151 -2.82 -3.09 -1.41
N THR A 152 -1.57 -3.32 -1.00
CA THR A 152 -1.06 -2.90 0.31
C THR A 152 -1.15 -1.39 0.48
N LEU A 153 -0.74 -0.60 -0.52
CA LEU A 153 -0.87 0.86 -0.47
C LEU A 153 -2.32 1.30 -0.45
N ALA A 154 -3.18 0.72 -1.27
CA ALA A 154 -4.61 1.04 -1.31
C ALA A 154 -5.31 0.76 0.03
N ALA A 155 -4.96 -0.34 0.71
CA ALA A 155 -5.47 -0.69 2.04
C ALA A 155 -4.92 0.24 3.14
N ALA A 156 -3.70 0.76 2.98
CA ALA A 156 -3.07 1.66 3.93
C ALA A 156 -3.38 3.16 3.68
N THR A 157 -3.97 3.50 2.55
CA THR A 157 -4.29 4.89 2.23
C THR A 157 -5.51 5.37 3.04
N ASP A 158 -5.33 6.49 3.75
CA ASP A 158 -6.43 7.19 4.39
C ASP A 158 -7.40 7.73 3.32
N ARG A 159 -8.68 7.40 3.45
CA ARG A 159 -9.75 7.74 2.51
C ARG A 159 -10.65 8.87 3.00
N THR A 160 -10.22 9.65 3.99
CA THR A 160 -10.96 10.87 4.37
C THR A 160 -11.04 11.83 3.17
N PRO A 161 -12.20 12.48 2.95
CA PRO A 161 -12.40 13.36 1.80
C PRO A 161 -11.39 14.50 1.74
N VAL A 162 -10.80 14.72 0.55
CA VAL A 162 -9.82 15.79 0.30
C VAL A 162 -10.16 16.62 -0.94
N GLY A 163 -9.58 17.81 -1.03
CA GLY A 163 -9.73 18.70 -2.20
C GLY A 163 -8.92 18.23 -3.40
N SER A 164 -7.69 17.77 -3.15
CA SER A 164 -6.74 17.40 -4.19
C SER A 164 -5.89 16.20 -3.78
N LEU A 165 -5.65 15.29 -4.74
CA LEU A 165 -4.77 14.14 -4.52
C LEU A 165 -3.85 13.97 -5.73
N LEU A 166 -2.58 13.66 -5.46
CA LEU A 166 -1.58 13.24 -6.44
C LEU A 166 -1.30 11.75 -6.30
N ASP A 167 -1.46 11.00 -7.39
CA ASP A 167 -0.94 9.64 -7.57
C ASP A 167 0.42 9.73 -8.30
N LEU A 168 1.50 9.58 -7.56
CA LEU A 168 2.87 9.73 -8.07
C LEU A 168 3.44 8.37 -8.50
N GLY A 169 3.67 8.21 -9.79
CA GLY A 169 4.05 6.92 -10.40
C GLY A 169 2.82 6.03 -10.55
N THR A 170 1.82 6.51 -11.31
CA THR A 170 0.48 5.90 -11.36
C THR A 170 0.44 4.50 -11.97
N GLY A 171 1.40 4.14 -12.83
CA GLY A 171 1.41 2.85 -13.53
C GLY A 171 0.13 2.63 -14.34
N CYS A 172 -0.65 1.61 -13.99
CA CYS A 172 -1.94 1.31 -14.59
C CYS A 172 -3.14 2.04 -13.94
N GLY A 173 -2.90 2.94 -12.97
CA GLY A 173 -3.92 3.85 -12.41
C GLY A 173 -4.62 3.35 -11.14
N VAL A 174 -4.14 2.33 -10.46
CA VAL A 174 -4.84 1.71 -9.30
C VAL A 174 -5.10 2.70 -8.18
N GLN A 175 -4.10 3.49 -7.77
CA GLN A 175 -4.27 4.44 -6.66
C GLN A 175 -5.21 5.59 -7.05
N ALA A 176 -5.13 6.06 -8.28
CA ALA A 176 -6.03 7.08 -8.80
C ALA A 176 -7.49 6.61 -8.88
N LEU A 177 -7.76 5.33 -9.17
CA LEU A 177 -9.12 4.76 -9.11
C LEU A 177 -9.71 4.89 -7.69
N HIS A 178 -8.95 4.49 -6.66
CA HIS A 178 -9.38 4.68 -5.27
C HIS A 178 -9.54 6.16 -4.92
N ALA A 179 -8.60 7.01 -5.37
CA ALA A 179 -8.62 8.45 -5.13
C ALA A 179 -9.90 9.11 -5.66
N GLY A 180 -10.40 8.67 -6.81
CA GLY A 180 -11.63 9.20 -7.42
C GLY A 180 -12.88 9.09 -6.56
N ARG A 181 -12.87 8.28 -5.48
CA ARG A 181 -13.98 8.15 -4.55
C ARG A 181 -13.95 9.16 -3.39
N HIS A 182 -12.79 9.75 -3.10
CA HIS A 182 -12.63 10.61 -1.92
C HIS A 182 -11.87 11.92 -2.20
N ALA A 183 -11.32 12.13 -3.38
CA ALA A 183 -10.70 13.38 -3.80
C ALA A 183 -11.55 14.09 -4.85
N ARG A 184 -11.69 15.43 -4.73
CA ARG A 184 -12.43 16.23 -5.72
C ARG A 184 -11.67 16.43 -7.02
N ALA A 185 -10.35 16.44 -6.95
CA ALA A 185 -9.46 16.52 -8.10
C ALA A 185 -8.32 15.52 -7.93
N VAL A 186 -8.11 14.71 -8.95
CA VAL A 186 -7.03 13.71 -8.99
C VAL A 186 -6.07 14.09 -10.10
N THR A 187 -4.79 14.18 -9.75
CA THR A 187 -3.68 14.31 -10.70
C THR A 187 -2.86 13.03 -10.61
N ALA A 188 -2.47 12.46 -11.73
CA ALA A 188 -1.62 11.27 -11.78
C ALA A 188 -0.41 11.54 -12.68
N THR A 189 0.76 11.10 -12.23
CA THR A 189 2.01 11.30 -12.98
C THR A 189 2.71 9.98 -13.21
N ASP A 190 3.45 9.88 -14.31
CA ASP A 190 4.37 8.77 -14.57
C ASP A 190 5.50 9.21 -15.49
N LEU A 191 6.65 8.55 -15.39
CA LEU A 191 7.77 8.74 -16.29
C LEU A 191 7.55 8.05 -17.63
N ALA A 192 6.84 6.91 -17.64
CA ALA A 192 6.67 6.07 -18.80
C ALA A 192 5.41 6.47 -19.60
N PRO A 193 5.53 6.91 -20.87
CA PRO A 193 4.37 7.22 -21.71
C PRO A 193 3.41 6.04 -21.85
N ARG A 194 3.92 4.80 -21.80
CA ARG A 194 3.11 3.59 -21.83
C ARG A 194 2.22 3.45 -20.59
N ALA A 195 2.74 3.75 -19.40
CA ALA A 195 1.96 3.76 -18.16
C ALA A 195 0.80 4.77 -18.26
N LEU A 196 1.09 5.99 -18.71
CA LEU A 196 0.06 7.01 -18.91
C LEU A 196 -1.00 6.60 -19.94
N ALA A 197 -0.60 5.91 -21.01
CA ALA A 197 -1.52 5.42 -22.02
C ALA A 197 -2.47 4.35 -21.48
N LEU A 198 -1.97 3.43 -20.65
CA LEU A 198 -2.76 2.39 -19.97
C LEU A 198 -3.64 2.98 -18.87
N ALA A 199 -3.11 3.90 -18.06
CA ALA A 199 -3.87 4.63 -17.04
C ALA A 199 -5.03 5.42 -17.67
N ALA A 200 -4.78 6.14 -18.79
CA ALA A 200 -5.82 6.86 -19.53
C ALA A 200 -6.96 5.93 -19.98
N ALA A 201 -6.61 4.74 -20.48
CA ALA A 201 -7.60 3.75 -20.88
C ALA A 201 -8.35 3.17 -19.68
N THR A 202 -7.66 2.90 -18.57
CA THR A 202 -8.26 2.48 -17.30
C THR A 202 -9.26 3.53 -16.81
N PHE A 203 -8.87 4.80 -16.75
CA PHE A 203 -9.76 5.88 -16.31
C PHE A 203 -10.95 6.07 -17.22
N ALA A 204 -10.74 6.05 -18.54
CA ALA A 204 -11.82 6.13 -19.50
C ALA A 204 -12.81 4.96 -19.40
N LEU A 205 -12.35 3.73 -19.13
CA LEU A 205 -13.22 2.58 -18.89
C LEU A 205 -14.09 2.74 -17.64
N ASN A 206 -13.60 3.43 -16.63
CA ASN A 206 -14.26 3.60 -15.33
C ASN A 206 -14.95 4.96 -15.17
N ASP A 207 -15.02 5.76 -16.23
CA ASP A 207 -15.65 7.09 -16.24
C ASP A 207 -15.07 8.04 -15.20
N LEU A 208 -13.74 7.98 -15.01
CA LEU A 208 -13.00 8.77 -14.05
C LEU A 208 -12.22 9.88 -14.77
N ASP A 209 -12.38 11.12 -14.30
CA ASP A 209 -11.63 12.29 -14.78
C ASP A 209 -10.35 12.46 -13.93
N VAL A 210 -9.19 12.29 -14.57
CA VAL A 210 -7.87 12.40 -13.94
C VAL A 210 -6.95 13.22 -14.82
N GLU A 211 -6.30 14.22 -14.23
CA GLU A 211 -5.26 14.97 -14.92
C GLU A 211 -3.99 14.12 -15.02
N LEU A 212 -3.55 13.81 -16.24
CA LEU A 212 -2.35 13.02 -16.51
C LEU A 212 -1.18 13.93 -16.89
N LEU A 213 -0.02 13.74 -16.26
CA LEU A 213 1.19 14.51 -16.52
C LEU A 213 2.39 13.56 -16.69
N GLU A 214 3.18 13.78 -17.74
CA GLU A 214 4.39 13.02 -18.04
C GLU A 214 5.62 13.68 -17.41
N GLY A 215 6.48 12.90 -16.79
CA GLY A 215 7.80 13.33 -16.34
C GLY A 215 8.28 12.61 -15.07
N PRO A 216 9.57 12.82 -14.73
CA PRO A 216 10.19 12.13 -13.60
C PRO A 216 9.77 12.75 -12.27
N TRP A 217 9.47 11.89 -11.32
CA TRP A 217 9.24 12.25 -9.92
C TRP A 217 8.26 13.41 -9.75
N LEU A 218 8.64 14.46 -9.04
CA LEU A 218 7.83 15.64 -8.73
C LEU A 218 7.96 16.78 -9.76
N GLU A 219 8.80 16.62 -10.80
CA GLU A 219 8.99 17.67 -11.82
C GLU A 219 7.68 18.07 -12.52
N PRO A 220 6.79 17.13 -12.92
CA PRO A 220 5.53 17.50 -13.59
C PRO A 220 4.59 18.36 -12.74
N VAL A 221 4.75 18.30 -11.42
CA VAL A 221 3.93 19.03 -10.44
C VAL A 221 4.71 20.13 -9.72
N ALA A 222 5.84 20.59 -10.29
CA ALA A 222 6.66 21.62 -9.70
C ALA A 222 5.85 22.88 -9.33
N GLY A 223 5.96 23.31 -8.06
CA GLY A 223 5.25 24.46 -7.53
C GLY A 223 3.76 24.22 -7.21
N ARG A 224 3.24 23.03 -7.41
CA ARG A 224 1.88 22.61 -6.99
C ARG A 224 1.95 21.99 -5.60
N ARG A 225 0.80 22.04 -4.92
CA ARG A 225 0.58 21.40 -3.61
C ARG A 225 -0.71 20.63 -3.61
N PHE A 226 -0.76 19.58 -2.79
CA PHE A 226 -1.86 18.66 -2.69
C PHE A 226 -2.21 18.40 -1.23
N ASP A 227 -3.50 18.14 -0.97
CA ASP A 227 -3.95 17.72 0.36
C ASP A 227 -3.45 16.30 0.65
N ARG A 228 -3.36 15.46 -0.38
CA ARG A 228 -2.82 14.10 -0.27
C ARG A 228 -1.93 13.74 -1.44
N ILE A 229 -0.85 13.02 -1.14
CA ILE A 229 0.01 12.40 -2.14
C ILE A 229 0.09 10.91 -1.80
N VAL A 230 -0.13 10.04 -2.79
CA VAL A 230 0.09 8.59 -2.67
C VAL A 230 1.14 8.17 -3.67
N SER A 231 2.00 7.21 -3.30
CA SER A 231 3.02 6.70 -4.21
C SER A 231 3.44 5.28 -3.88
N ASN A 232 3.49 4.47 -4.92
CA ASN A 232 4.22 3.21 -4.93
C ASN A 232 5.44 3.39 -5.86
N PRO A 233 6.48 4.12 -5.42
CA PRO A 233 7.58 4.50 -6.28
C PRO A 233 8.48 3.31 -6.61
N PRO A 234 9.39 3.42 -7.60
CA PRO A 234 10.43 2.43 -7.81
C PRO A 234 11.41 2.47 -6.62
N PHE A 235 11.19 1.58 -5.64
CA PHE A 235 11.86 1.59 -4.34
C PHE A 235 12.84 0.43 -4.11
N VAL A 236 13.13 -0.41 -5.10
CA VAL A 236 14.00 -1.59 -4.90
C VAL A 236 15.46 -1.16 -4.70
N PRO A 237 16.03 -1.31 -3.48
CA PRO A 237 17.43 -0.97 -3.25
C PRO A 237 18.36 -1.94 -3.96
N GLY A 238 19.28 -1.39 -4.73
CA GLY A 238 20.25 -2.17 -5.50
C GLY A 238 21.34 -1.30 -6.12
N PRO A 239 22.16 -1.87 -7.01
CA PRO A 239 23.16 -1.10 -7.76
C PRO A 239 22.47 -0.07 -8.65
N ALA A 240 23.15 1.08 -8.92
CA ALA A 240 22.64 2.18 -9.73
C ALA A 240 22.46 1.78 -11.21
N ARG A 241 21.38 1.06 -11.51
CA ARG A 241 20.99 0.59 -12.84
C ARG A 241 19.49 0.72 -13.03
N VAL A 242 19.06 0.76 -14.29
CA VAL A 242 17.65 0.69 -14.66
C VAL A 242 17.51 -0.49 -15.63
N ASP A 243 17.11 -1.62 -15.11
CA ASP A 243 16.71 -2.77 -15.91
C ASP A 243 15.22 -2.72 -16.23
N TYR A 244 14.40 -2.26 -15.25
CA TYR A 244 12.95 -2.06 -15.38
C TYR A 244 12.53 -0.71 -14.79
N VAL A 245 11.77 0.07 -15.55
CA VAL A 245 11.36 1.42 -15.16
C VAL A 245 10.43 1.42 -13.93
N TYR A 246 9.58 0.41 -13.77
CA TYR A 246 8.59 0.34 -12.70
C TYR A 246 9.20 0.07 -11.31
N ARG A 247 10.45 -0.42 -11.20
CA ARG A 247 11.07 -0.78 -9.91
C ARG A 247 12.43 -0.14 -9.66
N ASP A 248 13.17 0.17 -10.73
CA ASP A 248 14.56 0.61 -10.62
C ASP A 248 14.65 2.13 -10.77
N SER A 249 15.13 2.80 -9.73
CA SER A 249 15.24 4.26 -9.70
C SER A 249 16.43 4.83 -10.49
N GLY A 250 17.39 4.00 -10.85
CA GLY A 250 18.68 4.40 -11.41
C GLY A 250 19.66 5.00 -10.39
N ARG A 251 19.28 5.12 -9.12
CA ARG A 251 20.12 5.52 -8.01
C ARG A 251 20.55 4.30 -7.20
N ALA A 252 21.69 4.41 -6.49
CA ALA A 252 22.18 3.31 -5.66
C ALA A 252 21.42 3.22 -4.34
N GLY A 253 21.18 2.01 -3.88
CA GLY A 253 20.56 1.76 -2.60
C GLY A 253 19.18 2.38 -2.44
N ASP A 254 18.98 3.07 -1.33
CA ASP A 254 17.75 3.78 -0.96
C ASP A 254 17.80 5.30 -1.22
N ASP A 255 18.82 5.78 -1.96
CA ASP A 255 19.01 7.22 -2.25
C ASP A 255 17.82 7.86 -2.99
N ALA A 256 17.12 7.09 -3.82
CA ALA A 256 15.96 7.61 -4.54
C ALA A 256 14.79 7.87 -3.59
N LEU A 257 14.52 6.94 -2.68
CA LEU A 257 13.49 7.11 -1.66
C LEU A 257 13.84 8.24 -0.70
N ALA A 258 15.11 8.32 -0.27
CA ALA A 258 15.61 9.40 0.58
C ALA A 258 15.38 10.78 -0.06
N ALA A 259 15.71 10.94 -1.34
CA ALA A 259 15.47 12.19 -2.07
C ALA A 259 13.98 12.51 -2.19
N LEU A 260 13.15 11.50 -2.51
CA LEU A 260 11.70 11.68 -2.61
C LEU A 260 11.11 12.14 -1.26
N VAL A 261 11.47 11.48 -0.16
CA VAL A 261 11.03 11.83 1.20
C VAL A 261 11.43 13.27 1.57
N ALA A 262 12.62 13.70 1.19
CA ALA A 262 13.08 15.06 1.43
C ALA A 262 12.29 16.12 0.63
N ASP A 263 11.87 15.81 -0.59
CA ASP A 263 11.22 16.75 -1.51
C ASP A 263 9.69 16.83 -1.34
N LEU A 264 9.04 15.70 -0.96
CA LEU A 264 7.58 15.57 -0.86
C LEU A 264 6.89 16.68 -0.04
N PRO A 265 7.39 17.10 1.14
CA PRO A 265 6.69 18.08 1.98
C PRO A 265 6.53 19.46 1.31
N ALA A 266 7.38 19.82 0.35
CA ALA A 266 7.23 21.04 -0.43
C ALA A 266 5.99 21.01 -1.34
N HIS A 267 5.50 19.81 -1.68
CA HIS A 267 4.33 19.55 -2.50
C HIS A 267 3.06 19.24 -1.70
N LEU A 268 3.12 19.36 -0.36
CA LEU A 268 1.95 19.21 0.50
C LEU A 268 1.38 20.57 0.89
N GLU A 269 0.06 20.67 0.93
CA GLU A 269 -0.62 21.79 1.60
C GLU A 269 -0.32 21.77 3.11
N PRO A 270 -0.49 22.87 3.86
CA PRO A 270 -0.40 22.84 5.31
C PRO A 270 -1.36 21.77 5.88
N GLY A 271 -0.83 20.82 6.67
CA GLY A 271 -1.58 19.66 7.15
C GLY A 271 -1.78 18.54 6.12
N GLY A 272 -1.34 18.73 4.88
CA GLY A 272 -1.40 17.69 3.83
C GLY A 272 -0.53 16.48 4.16
N VAL A 273 -0.93 15.32 3.65
CA VAL A 273 -0.35 14.00 3.99
C VAL A 273 0.16 13.29 2.75
N ALA A 274 1.39 12.77 2.81
CA ALA A 274 1.92 11.82 1.82
C ALA A 274 1.98 10.41 2.42
N GLN A 275 1.57 9.41 1.65
CA GLN A 275 1.59 8.00 2.03
C GLN A 275 2.28 7.19 0.92
N LEU A 276 3.33 6.47 1.30
CA LEU A 276 4.17 5.74 0.36
C LEU A 276 4.48 4.34 0.85
N LEU A 277 4.74 3.45 -0.09
CA LEU A 277 5.56 2.27 0.15
C LEU A 277 7.03 2.61 -0.04
N GLY A 278 7.91 1.91 0.67
CA GLY A 278 9.34 2.09 0.51
C GLY A 278 10.16 0.94 1.06
N SER A 279 11.41 0.91 0.64
CA SER A 279 12.43 0.01 1.16
C SER A 279 13.67 0.78 1.56
N TRP A 280 14.33 0.33 2.61
CA TRP A 280 15.54 0.95 3.14
C TRP A 280 16.57 -0.07 3.55
N LEU A 281 17.83 0.34 3.59
CA LEU A 281 18.95 -0.52 3.91
C LEU A 281 19.21 -0.56 5.42
N HIS A 282 19.43 -1.76 5.95
CA HIS A 282 20.07 -1.96 7.23
C HIS A 282 21.56 -2.13 6.98
N VAL A 283 22.34 -1.13 7.32
CA VAL A 283 23.79 -1.10 7.06
C VAL A 283 24.54 -1.38 8.35
N ARG A 284 25.57 -2.19 8.28
CA ARG A 284 26.40 -2.58 9.43
C ARG A 284 26.91 -1.36 10.19
N GLY A 285 26.59 -1.31 11.48
CA GLY A 285 27.01 -0.21 12.36
C GLY A 285 26.14 1.04 12.28
N GLU A 286 25.07 1.03 11.49
CA GLU A 286 24.04 2.08 11.48
C GLU A 286 22.75 1.57 12.09
N ASP A 287 22.04 2.43 12.83
CA ASP A 287 20.68 2.15 13.27
C ASP A 287 19.71 2.52 12.15
N TRP A 288 18.89 1.57 11.66
CA TRP A 288 18.00 1.80 10.53
C TRP A 288 16.96 2.90 10.81
N PRO A 289 16.38 3.03 12.03
CA PRO A 289 15.51 4.16 12.35
C PRO A 289 16.20 5.51 12.20
N ASP A 290 17.46 5.64 12.61
CA ASP A 290 18.21 6.88 12.49
C ASP A 290 18.55 7.19 11.03
N ARG A 291 18.85 6.17 10.22
CA ARG A 291 19.04 6.30 8.77
C ARG A 291 17.80 6.92 8.12
N VAL A 292 16.62 6.35 8.34
CA VAL A 292 15.38 6.84 7.73
C VAL A 292 14.96 8.21 8.29
N ARG A 293 15.16 8.45 9.59
CA ARG A 293 14.95 9.78 10.19
C ARG A 293 15.79 10.87 9.54
N SER A 294 17.01 10.54 9.11
CA SER A 294 17.92 11.49 8.48
C SER A 294 17.41 12.05 7.14
N TRP A 295 16.45 11.39 6.49
CA TRP A 295 15.85 11.83 5.21
C TRP A 295 14.80 12.92 5.40
N LEU A 296 14.27 13.06 6.62
CA LEU A 296 13.14 13.95 6.88
C LEU A 296 13.58 15.41 6.97
N PRO A 297 12.98 16.33 6.19
CA PRO A 297 13.22 17.75 6.35
C PRO A 297 12.51 18.30 7.59
N PRO A 298 12.87 19.50 8.06
CA PRO A 298 12.13 20.19 9.13
C PRO A 298 10.65 20.41 8.79
N GLY A 299 9.78 20.45 9.81
CA GLY A 299 8.35 20.75 9.64
C GLY A 299 7.53 19.58 9.11
N VAL A 300 7.95 18.35 9.43
CA VAL A 300 7.26 17.13 9.01
C VAL A 300 7.00 16.22 10.20
N ASP A 301 5.74 15.87 10.44
CA ASP A 301 5.39 14.70 11.22
C ASP A 301 5.61 13.46 10.35
N ALA A 302 6.19 12.41 10.93
CA ALA A 302 6.43 11.17 10.20
C ALA A 302 6.08 9.95 11.02
N TRP A 303 5.38 9.01 10.39
CA TRP A 303 5.16 7.66 10.92
C TRP A 303 5.68 6.65 9.90
N ILE A 304 6.75 5.96 10.26
CA ILE A 304 7.45 5.02 9.40
C ILE A 304 7.36 3.65 10.04
N LEU A 305 6.72 2.73 9.35
CA LEU A 305 6.41 1.38 9.81
C LEU A 305 7.19 0.36 8.99
N GLN A 306 8.11 -0.37 9.63
CA GLN A 306 8.78 -1.50 9.01
C GLN A 306 7.88 -2.73 9.09
N ARG A 307 7.46 -3.24 7.94
CA ARG A 307 6.54 -4.37 7.81
C ARG A 307 7.25 -5.69 7.57
N GLU A 308 8.35 -5.64 6.86
CA GLU A 308 9.12 -6.82 6.47
C GLU A 308 10.62 -6.50 6.53
N VAL A 309 11.40 -7.53 6.79
CA VAL A 309 12.86 -7.49 6.74
C VAL A 309 13.34 -8.71 5.96
N ALA A 310 14.10 -8.49 4.92
CA ALA A 310 14.70 -9.53 4.10
C ALA A 310 16.22 -9.51 4.25
N ASP A 311 16.84 -10.67 4.40
CA ASP A 311 18.27 -10.78 4.21
C ASP A 311 18.66 -10.55 2.73
N PRO A 312 19.93 -10.27 2.41
CA PRO A 312 20.38 -9.99 1.05
C PRO A 312 20.02 -11.08 0.03
N ALA A 313 20.08 -12.36 0.42
CA ALA A 313 19.78 -13.46 -0.49
C ALA A 313 18.28 -13.55 -0.78
N LEU A 314 17.42 -13.40 0.24
CA LEU A 314 15.97 -13.33 0.09
C LEU A 314 15.57 -12.15 -0.78
N HIS A 315 16.16 -10.96 -0.52
CA HIS A 315 15.91 -9.75 -1.30
C HIS A 315 16.21 -9.98 -2.80
N VAL A 316 17.43 -10.41 -3.12
CA VAL A 316 17.82 -10.67 -4.53
C VAL A 316 16.94 -11.73 -5.16
N GLY A 317 16.67 -12.84 -4.46
CA GLY A 317 15.84 -13.92 -4.98
C GLY A 317 14.38 -13.51 -5.24
N THR A 318 13.83 -12.62 -4.42
CA THR A 318 12.48 -12.09 -4.60
C THR A 318 12.40 -11.25 -5.88
N TRP A 319 13.33 -10.33 -6.07
CA TRP A 319 13.33 -9.46 -7.25
C TRP A 319 13.72 -10.16 -8.55
N GLN A 320 14.49 -11.26 -8.47
CA GLN A 320 14.69 -12.12 -9.64
C GLN A 320 13.40 -12.81 -10.08
N ARG A 321 12.63 -13.35 -9.13
CA ARG A 321 11.33 -13.96 -9.44
C ARG A 321 10.33 -12.96 -10.01
N ASP A 322 10.28 -11.76 -9.43
CA ASP A 322 9.45 -10.66 -9.92
C ASP A 322 9.81 -10.28 -11.38
N ALA A 323 11.10 -10.26 -11.69
CA ALA A 323 11.60 -10.01 -13.05
C ALA A 323 11.47 -11.21 -14.01
N GLY A 324 10.89 -12.33 -13.59
CA GLY A 324 10.83 -13.56 -14.40
C GLY A 324 12.20 -14.17 -14.72
N ILE A 325 13.23 -13.84 -13.94
CA ILE A 325 14.59 -14.37 -14.13
C ILE A 325 14.67 -15.73 -13.42
N ASP A 326 14.99 -16.81 -14.17
CA ASP A 326 15.27 -18.11 -13.57
C ASP A 326 16.57 -18.05 -12.75
N PRO A 327 16.52 -18.18 -11.41
CA PRO A 327 17.71 -18.13 -10.55
C PRO A 327 18.72 -19.24 -10.85
N ALA A 328 18.29 -20.37 -11.43
CA ALA A 328 19.15 -21.51 -11.79
C ALA A 328 19.88 -21.30 -13.11
N SER A 329 19.43 -20.37 -13.95
CA SER A 329 20.08 -20.06 -15.22
C SER A 329 21.46 -19.43 -15.03
N ALA A 330 22.32 -19.48 -16.05
CA ALA A 330 23.64 -18.81 -16.02
C ALA A 330 23.47 -17.27 -15.82
N ALA A 331 22.49 -16.67 -16.50
CA ALA A 331 22.17 -15.25 -16.37
C ALA A 331 21.65 -14.90 -14.96
N GLY A 332 20.76 -15.72 -14.40
CA GLY A 332 20.23 -15.53 -13.05
C GLY A 332 21.33 -15.60 -11.99
N ARG A 333 22.22 -16.58 -12.07
CA ARG A 333 23.36 -16.66 -11.14
C ARG A 333 24.32 -15.47 -11.26
N ALA A 334 24.60 -14.99 -12.49
CA ALA A 334 25.46 -13.84 -12.69
C ALA A 334 24.82 -12.55 -12.14
N HIS A 335 23.51 -12.38 -12.35
CA HIS A 335 22.73 -11.27 -11.78
C HIS A 335 22.76 -11.32 -10.24
N ALA A 336 22.47 -12.48 -9.64
CA ALA A 336 22.50 -12.64 -8.18
C ALA A 336 23.89 -12.33 -7.60
N ALA A 337 24.97 -12.85 -8.22
CA ALA A 337 26.33 -12.59 -7.77
C ALA A 337 26.65 -11.08 -7.77
N GLN A 338 26.30 -10.37 -8.85
CA GLN A 338 26.53 -8.91 -8.95
C GLN A 338 25.78 -8.13 -7.85
N TRP A 339 24.54 -8.49 -7.57
CA TRP A 339 23.74 -7.82 -6.55
C TRP A 339 24.25 -8.12 -5.14
N LEU A 340 24.57 -9.38 -4.85
CA LEU A 340 25.10 -9.78 -3.55
C LEU A 340 26.49 -9.14 -3.28
N ASP A 341 27.36 -9.09 -4.29
CA ASP A 341 28.67 -8.42 -4.18
C ASP A 341 28.49 -6.91 -3.89
N TRP A 342 27.51 -6.28 -4.51
CA TRP A 342 27.20 -4.86 -4.24
C TRP A 342 26.66 -4.65 -2.82
N LEU A 343 25.70 -5.47 -2.37
CA LEU A 343 25.13 -5.40 -1.02
C LEU A 343 26.19 -5.63 0.06
N ASP A 344 27.05 -6.64 -0.13
CA ASP A 344 28.15 -6.92 0.81
C ASP A 344 29.17 -5.76 0.82
N GLY A 345 29.55 -5.25 -0.36
CA GLY A 345 30.44 -4.10 -0.50
C GLY A 345 29.91 -2.82 0.15
N ALA A 346 28.59 -2.64 0.18
CA ALA A 346 27.89 -1.54 0.88
C ALA A 346 27.67 -1.84 2.37
N GLY A 347 28.04 -3.02 2.88
CA GLY A 347 27.84 -3.41 4.27
C GLY A 347 26.39 -3.67 4.65
N VAL A 348 25.53 -4.00 3.68
CA VAL A 348 24.11 -4.23 3.90
C VAL A 348 23.88 -5.57 4.59
N GLU A 349 23.24 -5.57 5.74
CA GLU A 349 22.89 -6.77 6.53
C GLU A 349 21.45 -7.23 6.28
N ALA A 350 20.55 -6.30 5.97
CA ALA A 350 19.17 -6.58 5.62
C ALA A 350 18.56 -5.42 4.80
N VAL A 351 17.38 -5.69 4.22
CA VAL A 351 16.55 -4.69 3.53
C VAL A 351 15.19 -4.65 4.22
N GLY A 352 14.85 -3.50 4.78
CA GLY A 352 13.53 -3.22 5.32
C GLY A 352 12.55 -2.81 4.24
N PHE A 353 11.27 -3.16 4.42
CA PHE A 353 10.16 -2.73 3.58
C PHE A 353 8.98 -2.30 4.44
N GLY A 354 8.26 -1.26 4.04
CA GLY A 354 7.10 -0.82 4.79
C GLY A 354 6.43 0.44 4.28
N HIS A 355 5.74 1.12 5.20
CA HIS A 355 4.95 2.31 4.94
C HIS A 355 5.62 3.56 5.49
N LEU A 356 5.52 4.65 4.73
CA LEU A 356 5.90 5.98 5.18
C LEU A 356 4.65 6.88 5.12
N VAL A 357 4.32 7.50 6.24
CA VAL A 357 3.30 8.54 6.34
C VAL A 357 3.99 9.82 6.74
N LEU A 358 3.89 10.85 5.91
CA LEU A 358 4.51 12.15 6.12
C LEU A 358 3.41 13.21 6.15
N ARG A 359 3.36 14.07 7.17
CA ARG A 359 2.43 15.20 7.23
C ARG A 359 3.20 16.51 7.36
N ARG A 360 2.92 17.45 6.47
CA ARG A 360 3.45 18.81 6.63
C ARG A 360 2.83 19.48 7.85
N THR A 361 3.66 19.95 8.78
CA THR A 361 3.21 20.60 10.01
C THR A 361 3.95 21.92 10.24
N ASP A 362 3.21 22.91 10.78
CA ASP A 362 3.81 24.17 11.27
C ASP A 362 4.15 24.07 12.77
N GLY A 363 3.78 22.99 13.44
CA GLY A 363 4.06 22.72 14.85
C GLY A 363 5.39 21.99 15.06
N PRO A 364 5.74 21.68 16.32
CA PRO A 364 6.86 20.83 16.62
C PRO A 364 6.66 19.44 15.98
N PRO A 365 7.59 18.94 15.16
CA PRO A 365 7.42 17.67 14.47
C PRO A 365 7.41 16.49 15.43
N THR A 366 6.58 15.49 15.11
CA THR A 366 6.55 14.18 15.76
C THR A 366 7.04 13.13 14.77
N VAL A 367 8.15 12.47 15.08
CA VAL A 367 8.75 11.44 14.22
C VAL A 367 8.76 10.10 14.96
N VAL A 368 7.99 9.15 14.46
CA VAL A 368 7.91 7.77 14.99
C VAL A 368 8.37 6.82 13.90
N VAL A 369 9.38 6.02 14.23
CA VAL A 369 9.94 4.99 13.33
C VAL A 369 9.98 3.70 14.14
N GLU A 370 9.25 2.68 13.69
CA GLU A 370 9.04 1.49 14.49
C GLU A 370 8.79 0.23 13.65
N ASP A 371 9.07 -0.90 14.26
CA ASP A 371 8.78 -2.21 13.69
C ASP A 371 7.32 -2.60 13.90
N LEU A 372 6.67 -3.06 12.83
CA LEU A 372 5.35 -3.65 12.84
C LEU A 372 5.37 -4.97 12.05
N LEU A 373 6.22 -5.90 12.50
CA LEU A 373 6.50 -7.16 11.80
C LEU A 373 5.42 -8.24 12.00
N GLY A 374 4.50 -8.02 12.94
CA GLY A 374 3.39 -8.93 13.20
C GLY A 374 2.24 -8.80 12.18
N ASP A 375 1.24 -9.65 12.35
CA ASP A 375 -0.01 -9.56 11.57
C ASP A 375 -0.74 -8.25 11.88
N ILE A 376 -1.32 -7.65 10.86
CA ILE A 376 -2.20 -6.47 10.98
C ILE A 376 -3.63 -6.84 10.57
N ALA A 377 -4.59 -6.04 11.00
CA ALA A 377 -5.94 -6.09 10.52
C ALA A 377 -6.15 -4.97 9.47
N ASP A 378 -6.25 -5.36 8.20
CA ASP A 378 -6.55 -4.41 7.13
C ASP A 378 -8.04 -4.00 7.15
N PRO A 379 -8.38 -2.80 6.66
CA PRO A 379 -7.49 -1.78 6.08
C PRO A 379 -6.75 -0.93 7.14
N LEU A 380 -5.49 -0.58 6.86
CA LEU A 380 -4.67 0.26 7.74
C LEU A 380 -4.96 1.77 7.56
N GLY A 381 -5.63 2.16 6.48
CA GLY A 381 -5.92 3.57 6.16
C GLY A 381 -6.62 4.35 7.29
N PRO A 382 -7.68 3.82 7.96
CA PRO A 382 -8.32 4.48 9.09
C PRO A 382 -7.37 4.71 10.28
N GLU A 383 -6.40 3.82 10.48
CA GLU A 383 -5.40 3.96 11.54
C GLU A 383 -4.44 5.13 11.27
N VAL A 384 -4.12 5.40 9.99
CA VAL A 384 -3.30 6.56 9.63
C VAL A 384 -3.99 7.86 10.05
N ALA A 385 -5.28 8.02 9.73
CA ALA A 385 -6.06 9.17 10.17
C ALA A 385 -6.09 9.28 11.70
N GLY A 386 -6.42 8.18 12.39
CA GLY A 386 -6.44 8.13 13.85
C GLY A 386 -5.09 8.43 14.49
N TRP A 387 -3.97 7.94 13.90
CA TRP A 387 -2.63 8.25 14.39
C TRP A 387 -2.33 9.76 14.31
N LEU A 388 -2.67 10.40 13.20
CA LEU A 388 -2.48 11.85 13.02
C LEU A 388 -3.30 12.66 14.03
N GLU A 389 -4.56 12.28 14.31
CA GLU A 389 -5.39 12.90 15.33
C GLU A 389 -4.78 12.73 16.73
N ARG A 390 -4.28 11.56 17.06
CA ARG A 390 -3.63 11.28 18.35
C ARG A 390 -2.32 12.05 18.52
N VAL A 391 -1.55 12.24 17.45
CA VAL A 391 -0.36 13.10 17.46
C VAL A 391 -0.72 14.54 17.79
N ASP A 392 -1.80 15.09 17.19
CA ASP A 392 -2.25 16.45 17.47
C ASP A 392 -2.76 16.58 18.91
N TRP A 393 -3.50 15.59 19.38
CA TRP A 393 -3.98 15.57 20.77
C TRP A 393 -2.80 15.51 21.75
N LEU A 394 -1.82 14.63 21.53
CA LEU A 394 -0.61 14.52 22.38
C LEU A 394 0.22 15.81 22.36
N ARG A 395 0.27 16.49 21.22
CA ARG A 395 0.94 17.80 21.11
C ARG A 395 0.24 18.86 21.95
N ALA A 396 -1.09 18.89 21.94
CA ALA A 396 -1.87 19.79 22.80
C ALA A 396 -1.73 19.43 24.30
N HIS A 397 -1.42 18.17 24.63
CA HIS A 397 -1.21 17.67 25.99
C HIS A 397 0.25 17.32 26.26
N ALA A 398 1.20 18.10 25.69
CA ALA A 398 2.62 17.86 25.86
C ALA A 398 3.12 18.06 27.30
N ALA A 399 2.54 19.04 28.02
CA ALA A 399 2.84 19.26 29.45
C ALA A 399 2.21 18.15 30.31
N ASP A 400 2.95 17.72 31.33
CA ASP A 400 2.50 16.65 32.24
C ASP A 400 1.19 16.98 32.92
N ASP A 401 1.02 18.21 33.41
CA ASP A 401 -0.23 18.68 34.05
C ASP A 401 -1.42 18.57 33.11
N ALA A 402 -1.24 18.89 31.82
CA ALA A 402 -2.31 18.78 30.83
C ALA A 402 -2.72 17.31 30.59
N LEU A 403 -1.75 16.40 30.54
CA LEU A 403 -2.02 14.98 30.40
C LEU A 403 -2.63 14.39 31.70
N LEU A 404 -2.17 14.80 32.87
CA LEU A 404 -2.72 14.38 34.15
C LEU A 404 -4.19 14.81 34.31
N GLY A 405 -4.56 16.01 33.86
CA GLY A 405 -5.95 16.48 33.87
C GLY A 405 -6.85 15.83 32.82
N ALA A 406 -6.30 15.04 31.89
CA ALA A 406 -7.07 14.42 30.83
C ALA A 406 -7.90 13.22 31.29
N ARG A 407 -9.08 13.03 30.69
CA ARG A 407 -9.93 11.85 30.86
C ARG A 407 -9.66 10.90 29.71
N LEU A 408 -9.28 9.67 30.05
CA LEU A 408 -8.94 8.65 29.06
C LEU A 408 -9.85 7.43 29.25
N ALA A 409 -10.17 6.77 28.14
CA ALA A 409 -10.85 5.48 28.13
C ALA A 409 -10.02 4.45 27.36
N VAL A 410 -10.11 3.21 27.75
CA VAL A 410 -9.61 2.09 26.94
C VAL A 410 -10.44 2.05 25.66
N ALA A 411 -9.77 1.97 24.51
CA ALA A 411 -10.44 1.95 23.21
C ALA A 411 -11.24 0.64 23.02
N ASP A 412 -12.28 0.72 22.17
CA ASP A 412 -13.02 -0.47 21.76
C ASP A 412 -12.08 -1.45 21.04
N GLY A 413 -12.29 -2.75 21.23
CA GLY A 413 -11.44 -3.79 20.63
C GLY A 413 -10.10 -4.03 21.35
N VAL A 414 -9.82 -3.32 22.45
CA VAL A 414 -8.67 -3.60 23.31
C VAL A 414 -8.98 -4.73 24.28
N VAL A 415 -8.08 -5.70 24.39
CA VAL A 415 -8.20 -6.85 25.29
C VAL A 415 -7.01 -6.92 26.24
N LEU A 416 -7.22 -7.49 27.42
CA LEU A 416 -6.16 -7.90 28.34
C LEU A 416 -5.86 -9.38 28.12
N GLU A 417 -4.67 -9.69 27.66
CA GLU A 417 -4.13 -11.04 27.55
C GLU A 417 -3.37 -11.39 28.81
N THR A 418 -3.50 -12.63 29.28
CA THR A 418 -2.77 -13.12 30.42
C THR A 418 -2.19 -14.50 30.09
N TRP A 419 -0.91 -14.70 30.33
CA TRP A 419 -0.26 -15.99 30.18
C TRP A 419 0.21 -16.51 31.51
N SER A 420 0.18 -17.84 31.69
CA SER A 420 0.52 -18.51 32.91
C SER A 420 1.55 -19.61 32.64
N GLU A 421 2.40 -19.86 33.58
CA GLU A 421 3.40 -20.93 33.58
C GLU A 421 3.06 -22.01 34.61
N PRO A 422 3.50 -23.27 34.43
CA PRO A 422 3.37 -24.30 35.42
C PRO A 422 4.17 -23.94 36.70
N GLY A 423 3.49 -23.96 37.82
CA GLY A 423 4.10 -23.80 39.15
C GLY A 423 3.86 -25.02 40.02
N ASP A 424 4.41 -25.03 41.24
CA ASP A 424 4.35 -26.16 42.17
C ASP A 424 2.89 -26.52 42.56
N GLU A 425 2.01 -25.53 42.64
CA GLU A 425 0.61 -25.68 43.04
C GLU A 425 -0.38 -25.53 41.85
N GLY A 426 0.09 -25.56 40.61
CA GLY A 426 -0.71 -25.36 39.41
C GLY A 426 -0.21 -24.23 38.52
N TRP A 427 -1.11 -23.61 37.75
CA TRP A 427 -0.77 -22.51 36.87
C TRP A 427 -0.61 -21.19 37.62
N THR A 428 0.52 -20.51 37.40
CA THR A 428 0.83 -19.21 38.00
C THR A 428 0.90 -18.16 36.88
N THR A 429 0.26 -17.02 37.08
CA THR A 429 0.33 -15.91 36.10
C THR A 429 1.78 -15.44 35.95
N ALA A 430 2.33 -15.55 34.76
CA ALA A 430 3.69 -15.14 34.41
C ALA A 430 3.74 -13.72 33.84
N GLY A 431 2.65 -13.24 33.21
CA GLY A 431 2.60 -11.90 32.69
C GLY A 431 1.24 -11.55 32.07
N SER A 432 1.08 -10.28 31.71
CA SER A 432 -0.08 -9.76 31.04
C SER A 432 0.32 -8.73 29.98
N ALA A 433 -0.50 -8.58 28.96
CA ALA A 433 -0.38 -7.53 27.96
C ALA A 433 -1.74 -6.97 27.57
N VAL A 434 -1.80 -5.70 27.22
CA VAL A 434 -2.94 -5.11 26.54
C VAL A 434 -2.68 -5.12 25.05
N ALA A 435 -3.68 -5.53 24.27
CA ALA A 435 -3.56 -5.66 22.82
C ALA A 435 -4.80 -5.09 22.11
N ARG A 436 -4.58 -4.44 20.97
CA ARG A 436 -5.64 -4.10 20.02
C ARG A 436 -5.88 -5.29 19.09
N LEU A 437 -7.15 -5.55 18.77
CA LEU A 437 -7.53 -6.61 17.82
C LEU A 437 -7.67 -6.11 16.38
N ASP A 438 -7.67 -4.80 16.18
CA ASP A 438 -7.79 -4.10 14.89
C ASP A 438 -6.51 -3.36 14.50
N GLY A 439 -6.47 -2.87 13.27
CA GLY A 439 -5.36 -2.09 12.71
C GLY A 439 -4.00 -2.74 12.92
N PRO A 440 -3.02 -2.01 13.48
CA PRO A 440 -1.67 -2.53 13.72
C PRO A 440 -1.56 -3.69 14.73
N ARG A 441 -2.62 -3.97 15.48
CA ARG A 441 -2.62 -4.98 16.56
C ARG A 441 -1.52 -4.76 17.59
N TRP A 442 -1.30 -3.49 17.97
CA TRP A 442 -0.32 -3.12 18.98
C TRP A 442 -0.51 -3.92 20.27
N ARG A 443 0.59 -4.39 20.84
CA ARG A 443 0.62 -5.18 22.06
C ARG A 443 1.66 -4.62 23.00
N HIS A 444 1.23 -4.28 24.22
CA HIS A 444 2.09 -3.75 25.29
C HIS A 444 2.03 -4.64 26.51
N GLU A 445 3.17 -5.11 26.97
CA GLU A 445 3.25 -5.79 28.28
C GLU A 445 2.92 -4.80 29.41
N VAL A 446 2.13 -5.26 30.35
CA VAL A 446 1.68 -4.46 31.49
C VAL A 446 1.88 -5.21 32.80
N ASP A 447 2.33 -4.48 33.82
CA ASP A 447 2.35 -4.98 35.21
C ASP A 447 0.98 -4.83 35.89
N THR A 448 0.83 -5.35 37.09
CA THR A 448 -0.42 -5.28 37.83
C THR A 448 -0.94 -3.85 38.06
N PRO A 449 -0.10 -2.87 38.46
CA PRO A 449 -0.52 -1.48 38.57
C PRO A 449 -0.98 -0.85 37.23
N ALA A 450 -0.29 -1.10 36.14
CA ALA A 450 -0.67 -0.62 34.82
C ALA A 450 -2.00 -1.23 34.33
N ALA A 451 -2.19 -2.54 34.55
CA ALA A 451 -3.47 -3.19 34.24
C ALA A 451 -4.61 -2.63 35.08
N ALA A 452 -4.36 -2.32 36.37
CA ALA A 452 -5.37 -1.68 37.24
C ALA A 452 -5.70 -0.25 36.81
N LEU A 453 -4.69 0.54 36.38
CA LEU A 453 -4.90 1.87 35.79
C LEU A 453 -5.79 1.78 34.55
N LEU A 454 -5.46 0.91 33.62
CA LEU A 454 -6.25 0.73 32.39
C LEU A 454 -7.69 0.31 32.67
N ALA A 455 -7.90 -0.57 33.66
CA ALA A 455 -9.26 -0.93 34.10
C ALA A 455 -10.03 0.26 34.70
N GLY A 456 -9.35 1.25 35.24
CA GLY A 456 -9.90 2.51 35.74
C GLY A 456 -10.15 3.56 34.65
N CYS A 457 -9.45 3.48 33.53
CA CYS A 457 -9.60 4.40 32.38
C CYS A 457 -10.93 4.14 31.64
N ARG A 458 -12.00 4.76 32.14
CA ARG A 458 -13.37 4.67 31.62
C ARG A 458 -13.94 6.04 31.21
N GLY A 459 -13.11 7.06 31.14
CA GLY A 459 -13.50 8.44 30.85
C GLY A 459 -14.17 9.20 32.01
N ALA A 460 -14.38 8.56 33.16
CA ALA A 460 -15.10 9.17 34.28
C ALA A 460 -14.22 10.09 35.13
N LEU A 461 -12.98 9.69 35.40
CA LEU A 461 -12.02 10.43 36.22
C LEU A 461 -10.84 10.90 35.38
N PRO A 462 -10.24 12.06 35.71
CA PRO A 462 -8.97 12.45 35.13
C PRO A 462 -7.83 11.53 35.61
N LEU A 463 -6.72 11.54 34.87
CA LEU A 463 -5.61 10.61 35.10
C LEU A 463 -4.94 10.80 36.47
N ASP A 464 -4.82 12.04 36.98
CA ASP A 464 -4.26 12.34 38.31
C ASP A 464 -5.08 11.69 39.43
N GLU A 465 -6.41 11.81 39.39
CA GLU A 465 -7.29 11.18 40.38
C GLU A 465 -7.17 9.63 40.33
N LEU A 466 -7.05 9.04 39.14
CA LEU A 466 -6.80 7.59 39.00
C LEU A 466 -5.47 7.18 39.62
N LEU A 467 -4.41 7.97 39.43
CA LEU A 467 -3.09 7.71 39.99
C LEU A 467 -3.08 7.87 41.52
N GLU A 468 -3.84 8.81 42.10
CA GLU A 468 -4.04 8.94 43.54
C GLU A 468 -4.74 7.69 44.13
N LEU A 469 -5.79 7.19 43.46
CA LEU A 469 -6.46 5.96 43.87
C LEU A 469 -5.53 4.74 43.84
N LEU A 470 -4.69 4.64 42.78
CA LEU A 470 -3.70 3.58 42.67
C LEU A 470 -2.58 3.68 43.73
N SER A 471 -2.14 4.90 44.01
CA SER A 471 -1.17 5.18 45.08
C SER A 471 -1.66 4.60 46.42
N PHE A 472 -2.90 4.87 46.79
CA PHE A 472 -3.53 4.33 47.97
C PHE A 472 -3.69 2.81 47.93
N ALA A 473 -4.13 2.24 46.80
CA ALA A 473 -4.38 0.80 46.67
C ALA A 473 -3.12 -0.05 46.67
N HIS A 474 -1.99 0.48 46.21
CA HIS A 474 -0.72 -0.25 46.06
C HIS A 474 0.37 0.21 47.06
N ASP A 475 0.05 1.11 48.00
CA ASP A 475 0.99 1.71 48.97
C ASP A 475 2.27 2.24 48.28
N ARG A 476 2.11 3.00 47.21
CA ARG A 476 3.18 3.61 46.42
C ARG A 476 3.06 5.13 46.41
N PRO A 477 4.17 5.89 46.50
CA PRO A 477 4.14 7.33 46.36
C PRO A 477 3.56 7.77 45.01
N VAL A 478 2.62 8.74 45.02
CA VAL A 478 1.94 9.20 43.79
C VAL A 478 2.94 9.74 42.77
N ASP A 479 3.95 10.52 43.20
CA ASP A 479 4.97 11.07 42.31
C ASP A 479 5.75 9.98 41.57
N ALA A 480 6.03 8.86 42.21
CA ALA A 480 6.70 7.73 41.59
C ALA A 480 5.80 7.01 40.56
N LEU A 481 4.51 6.91 40.87
CA LEU A 481 3.52 6.40 39.87
C LEU A 481 3.38 7.32 38.68
N VAL A 482 3.28 8.61 38.90
CA VAL A 482 3.20 9.62 37.82
C VAL A 482 4.42 9.49 36.90
N ALA A 483 5.63 9.53 37.45
CA ALA A 483 6.87 9.45 36.67
C ALA A 483 6.98 8.14 35.84
N ALA A 484 6.51 7.01 36.38
CA ALA A 484 6.52 5.73 35.67
C ALA A 484 5.41 5.62 34.62
N THR A 485 4.26 6.24 34.85
CA THR A 485 3.04 6.04 34.06
C THR A 485 2.94 6.96 32.86
N LEU A 486 3.33 8.24 32.98
CA LEU A 486 3.11 9.22 31.91
C LEU A 486 3.77 8.82 30.57
N PRO A 487 5.02 8.30 30.51
CA PRO A 487 5.59 7.82 29.25
C PRO A 487 4.77 6.70 28.62
N ALA A 488 4.34 5.72 29.42
CA ALA A 488 3.50 4.60 28.94
C ALA A 488 2.13 5.08 28.45
N VAL A 489 1.47 6.00 29.17
CA VAL A 489 0.18 6.57 28.75
C VAL A 489 0.32 7.29 27.41
N ARG A 490 1.38 8.10 27.20
CA ARG A 490 1.63 8.78 25.92
C ARG A 490 1.76 7.76 24.78
N GLU A 491 2.43 6.65 25.02
CA GLU A 491 2.60 5.60 24.03
C GLU A 491 1.29 4.83 23.78
N LEU A 492 0.57 4.46 24.82
CA LEU A 492 -0.75 3.82 24.69
C LEU A 492 -1.77 4.70 23.96
N VAL A 493 -1.74 6.02 24.18
CA VAL A 493 -2.55 6.96 23.38
C VAL A 493 -2.06 6.99 21.94
N ARG A 494 -0.74 7.09 21.69
CA ARG A 494 -0.18 7.09 20.32
C ARG A 494 -0.60 5.85 19.54
N HIS A 495 -0.59 4.69 20.17
CA HIS A 495 -0.98 3.41 19.57
C HIS A 495 -2.49 3.14 19.61
N GLY A 496 -3.29 4.08 20.12
CA GLY A 496 -4.74 3.99 20.13
C GLY A 496 -5.32 2.92 21.05
N LEU A 497 -4.57 2.49 22.10
CA LEU A 497 -5.10 1.63 23.15
C LEU A 497 -5.85 2.45 24.22
N LEU A 498 -5.44 3.70 24.41
CA LEU A 498 -6.17 4.71 25.17
C LEU A 498 -6.67 5.81 24.25
N VAL A 499 -7.90 6.24 24.43
CA VAL A 499 -8.51 7.33 23.68
C VAL A 499 -8.95 8.45 24.63
N PRO A 500 -8.77 9.72 24.23
CA PRO A 500 -9.30 10.85 24.98
C PRO A 500 -10.82 10.83 25.01
N VAL A 501 -11.38 11.23 26.13
CA VAL A 501 -12.83 11.45 26.31
C VAL A 501 -13.04 12.92 26.63
N PRO A 502 -14.05 13.57 26.03
CA PRO A 502 -14.37 14.98 26.27
C PRO A 502 -14.62 15.35 27.74
#